data_24487a21d4747b1f80ca625f64224f11
#
_entry.id   24487a21d4747b1f80ca625f64224f11
#
_cell.length_a   1.000
_cell.length_b   1.000
_cell.length_c   1.000
_cell.angle_alpha   90.00
_cell.angle_beta   90.00
_cell.angle_gamma   90.00
#
_symmetry.space_group_name_H-M   'P 1'
#
loop_
_entity.id
_entity.type
_entity.pdbx_description
1 polymer ?
#
loop_
_entity_poly.entity_id
_entity_poly.type
_entity_poly.pdbx_seq_one_letter_code
_entity_poly.pdbx_strand_id
1 'polypeptide(L)'
;TTRYAMAVQAYGNWQTLLNESLVRAATICYMQAHDYPLRTVKAMLVEELSRNFYWMPELVGLLHEYERERSASPTFASFCPRIAAFFDGVAETQVNRIEAVLQQ
;
A
#
# COMPACT_ATOMS: atom_id res chain seq x y z
N THR A 1 10.93 26.57 11.27
CA THR A 1 10.09 26.36 12.45
C THR A 1 9.91 24.89 12.76
N THR A 2 9.60 24.58 14.00
CA THR A 2 9.35 23.20 14.43
C THR A 2 8.23 22.57 13.61
N ARG A 3 7.16 23.33 13.34
CA ARG A 3 6.02 22.83 12.56
C ARG A 3 6.45 22.44 11.14
N TYR A 4 7.28 23.28 10.52
CA TYR A 4 7.79 22.98 9.18
C TYR A 4 8.66 21.72 9.18
N ALA A 5 9.58 21.63 10.15
CA ALA A 5 10.45 20.45 10.26
C ALA A 5 9.65 19.17 10.47
N MET A 6 8.59 19.23 11.30
CA MET A 6 7.72 18.08 11.53
C MET A 6 6.96 17.68 10.26
N ALA A 7 6.50 18.67 9.48
CA ALA A 7 5.81 18.39 8.23
C ALA A 7 6.74 17.72 7.22
N VAL A 8 7.98 18.20 7.10
CA VAL A 8 8.97 17.58 6.20
C VAL A 8 9.29 16.16 6.63
N GLN A 9 9.46 15.93 7.93
CA GLN A 9 9.73 14.60 8.47
C GLN A 9 8.54 13.66 8.21
N ALA A 10 7.32 14.13 8.43
CA ALA A 10 6.13 13.32 8.18
C ALA A 10 6.01 12.93 6.71
N TYR A 11 6.31 13.86 5.80
CA TYR A 11 6.30 13.58 4.36
C TYR A 11 7.34 12.52 4.00
N GLY A 12 8.57 12.65 4.53
CA GLY A 12 9.62 11.67 4.29
C GLY A 12 9.24 10.29 4.82
N ASN A 13 8.65 10.23 6.02
CA ASN A 13 8.19 8.97 6.60
C ASN A 13 7.07 8.35 5.76
N TRP A 14 6.15 9.17 5.25
CA TRP A 14 5.07 8.70 4.40
C TRP A 14 5.60 8.10 3.09
N GLN A 15 6.55 8.79 2.45
CA GLN A 15 7.15 8.29 1.22
C GLN A 15 7.88 6.96 1.45
N THR A 16 8.62 6.84 2.53
CA THR A 16 9.29 5.60 2.90
C THR A 16 8.28 4.48 3.11
N LEU A 17 7.16 4.79 3.79
CA LEU A 17 6.11 3.83 4.05
C LEU A 17 5.46 3.34 2.75
N LEU A 18 5.22 4.24 1.79
CA LEU A 18 4.69 3.87 0.48
C LEU A 18 5.65 2.93 -0.25
N ASN A 19 6.93 3.27 -0.26
CA ASN A 19 7.96 2.45 -0.92
C ASN A 19 8.05 1.06 -0.29
N GLU A 20 8.04 0.98 1.02
CA GLU A 20 8.04 -0.31 1.72
C GLU A 20 6.80 -1.11 1.42
N SER A 21 5.64 -0.46 1.38
CA SER A 21 4.37 -1.13 1.08
C SER A 21 4.42 -1.77 -0.31
N LEU A 22 4.95 -1.05 -1.30
CA LEU A 22 5.05 -1.56 -2.67
C LEU A 22 6.00 -2.75 -2.75
N VAL A 23 7.15 -2.68 -2.09
CA VAL A 23 8.11 -3.79 -2.08
C VAL A 23 7.50 -5.03 -1.43
N ARG A 24 6.80 -4.86 -0.31
CA ARG A 24 6.17 -5.98 0.40
C ARG A 24 5.03 -6.58 -0.40
N ALA A 25 4.20 -5.74 -1.03
CA ALA A 25 3.11 -6.22 -1.88
C ALA A 25 3.65 -6.96 -3.10
N ALA A 26 4.69 -6.44 -3.72
CA ALA A 26 5.34 -7.10 -4.86
C ALA A 26 5.94 -8.46 -4.46
N THR A 27 6.50 -8.55 -3.25
CA THR A 27 7.02 -9.81 -2.72
C THR A 27 5.92 -10.85 -2.59
N ILE A 28 4.75 -10.45 -2.07
CA ILE A 28 3.61 -11.34 -1.93
C ILE A 28 3.13 -11.82 -3.31
N CYS A 29 3.03 -10.91 -4.28
CA CYS A 29 2.66 -11.27 -5.64
C CYS A 29 3.68 -12.24 -6.25
N TYR A 30 4.96 -12.03 -6.01
CA TYR A 30 6.02 -12.95 -6.45
C TYR A 30 5.83 -14.34 -5.86
N MET A 31 5.55 -14.41 -4.56
CA MET A 31 5.34 -15.70 -3.90
C MET A 31 4.15 -16.44 -4.51
N GLN A 32 3.07 -15.72 -4.81
CA GLN A 32 1.90 -16.34 -5.45
C GLN A 32 2.21 -16.82 -6.87
N ALA A 33 2.97 -16.02 -7.64
CA ALA A 33 3.34 -16.37 -9.01
C ALA A 33 4.28 -17.57 -9.07
N HIS A 34 5.02 -17.84 -7.99
CA HIS A 34 5.97 -18.95 -7.91
C HIS A 34 5.44 -20.11 -7.05
N ASP A 35 4.13 -20.19 -6.91
CA ASP A 35 3.43 -21.33 -6.28
C ASP A 35 3.86 -21.61 -4.83
N TYR A 36 4.16 -20.56 -4.08
CA TYR A 36 4.38 -20.71 -2.64
C TYR A 36 3.08 -21.24 -1.99
N PRO A 37 3.18 -22.10 -0.96
CA PRO A 37 1.97 -22.62 -0.30
C PRO A 37 1.07 -21.49 0.20
N LEU A 38 -0.25 -21.67 0.05
CA LEU A 38 -1.23 -20.68 0.49
C LEU A 38 -1.02 -20.28 1.96
N ARG A 39 -0.71 -21.25 2.83
CA ARG A 39 -0.48 -20.96 4.25
C ARG A 39 0.69 -20.01 4.46
N THR A 40 1.73 -20.09 3.61
CA THR A 40 2.91 -19.21 3.70
C THR A 40 2.53 -17.80 3.28
N VAL A 41 1.77 -17.65 2.20
CA VAL A 41 1.30 -16.35 1.73
C VAL A 41 0.36 -15.71 2.78
N LYS A 42 -0.56 -16.48 3.36
CA LYS A 42 -1.46 -16.00 4.40
C LYS A 42 -0.69 -15.53 5.63
N ALA A 43 0.31 -16.31 6.05
CA ALA A 43 1.12 -15.93 7.21
C ALA A 43 1.83 -14.60 6.98
N MET A 44 2.34 -14.37 5.76
CA MET A 44 3.00 -13.11 5.43
C MET A 44 2.02 -11.94 5.43
N LEU A 45 0.82 -12.12 4.89
CA LEU A 45 -0.22 -11.07 4.93
C LEU A 45 -0.60 -10.73 6.38
N VAL A 46 -0.77 -11.74 7.22
CA VAL A 46 -1.08 -11.54 8.65
C VAL A 46 0.05 -10.76 9.32
N GLU A 47 1.30 -11.08 9.02
CA GLU A 47 2.44 -10.36 9.58
C GLU A 47 2.42 -8.89 9.14
N GLU A 48 2.12 -8.61 7.88
CA GLU A 48 2.04 -7.23 7.39
C GLU A 48 0.95 -6.45 8.12
N LEU A 49 -0.22 -7.07 8.32
CA LEU A 49 -1.30 -6.44 9.06
C LEU A 49 -0.90 -6.17 10.51
N SER A 50 -0.14 -7.07 11.15
CA SER A 50 0.33 -6.88 12.51
C SER A 50 1.36 -5.74 12.62
N ARG A 51 2.01 -5.37 11.51
CA ARG A 51 2.93 -4.24 11.44
C ARG A 51 2.25 -2.95 11.01
N ASN A 52 0.91 -2.93 11.02
CA ASN A 52 0.08 -1.76 10.69
C ASN A 52 0.03 -1.40 9.21
N PHE A 53 0.38 -2.33 8.32
CA PHE A 53 0.15 -2.15 6.88
C PHE A 53 -1.27 -2.61 6.54
N TYR A 54 -2.27 -1.88 7.00
CA TYR A 54 -3.69 -2.27 6.90
C TYR A 54 -4.19 -2.40 5.48
N TRP A 55 -3.55 -1.71 4.56
CA TRP A 55 -3.94 -1.67 3.15
C TRP A 55 -3.28 -2.76 2.33
N MET A 56 -2.51 -3.65 2.96
CA MET A 56 -1.73 -4.65 2.22
C MET A 56 -2.59 -5.57 1.35
N PRO A 57 -3.71 -6.14 1.84
CA PRO A 57 -4.53 -7.00 0.97
C PRO A 57 -5.04 -6.27 -0.26
N GLU A 58 -5.50 -5.04 -0.09
CA GLU A 58 -6.02 -4.23 -1.20
C GLU A 58 -4.92 -3.84 -2.17
N LEU A 59 -3.72 -3.54 -1.67
CA LEU A 59 -2.58 -3.21 -2.51
C LEU A 59 -2.14 -4.42 -3.34
N VAL A 60 -2.10 -5.60 -2.74
CA VAL A 60 -1.80 -6.85 -3.46
C VAL A 60 -2.83 -7.05 -4.57
N GLY A 61 -4.13 -6.83 -4.27
CA GLY A 61 -5.19 -6.91 -5.26
C GLY A 61 -4.99 -5.94 -6.42
N LEU A 62 -4.55 -4.71 -6.11
CA LEU A 62 -4.26 -3.71 -7.13
C LEU A 62 -3.11 -4.14 -8.03
N LEU A 63 -2.06 -4.71 -7.48
CA LEU A 63 -0.95 -5.23 -8.28
C LEU A 63 -1.39 -6.41 -9.14
N HIS A 64 -2.33 -7.23 -8.68
CA HIS A 64 -2.92 -8.28 -9.52
C HIS A 64 -3.68 -7.68 -10.71
N GLU A 65 -4.39 -6.57 -10.52
CA GLU A 65 -5.03 -5.87 -11.65
C GLU A 65 -4.00 -5.42 -12.68
N TYR A 66 -2.88 -4.87 -12.23
CA TYR A 66 -1.79 -4.49 -13.13
C TYR A 66 -1.34 -5.69 -13.96
N GLU A 67 -1.16 -6.85 -13.34
CA GLU A 67 -0.73 -8.05 -14.06
C GLU A 67 -1.77 -8.54 -15.06
N ARG A 68 -3.05 -8.41 -14.74
CA ARG A 68 -4.13 -8.84 -15.64
C ARG A 68 -4.37 -7.88 -16.80
N GLU A 69 -4.07 -6.61 -16.61
CA GLU A 69 -4.43 -5.53 -17.55
C GLU A 69 -3.21 -4.91 -18.22
N ARG A 70 -2.22 -5.74 -18.57
CA ARG A 70 -0.97 -5.26 -19.18
C ARG A 70 -1.18 -4.61 -20.54
N SER A 71 -2.25 -4.93 -21.25
CA SER A 71 -2.57 -4.25 -22.53
C SER A 71 -3.01 -2.80 -22.29
N ALA A 72 -3.73 -2.52 -21.20
CA ALA A 72 -4.12 -1.17 -20.84
C ALA A 72 -3.00 -0.43 -20.09
N SER A 73 -2.17 -1.16 -19.35
CA SER A 73 -1.06 -0.61 -18.57
C SER A 73 0.20 -1.42 -18.87
N PRO A 74 0.84 -1.17 -20.04
CA PRO A 74 1.95 -2.02 -20.49
C PRO A 74 3.22 -1.88 -19.66
N THR A 75 3.39 -0.78 -18.93
CA THR A 75 4.54 -0.57 -18.05
C THR A 75 4.07 -0.25 -16.64
N PHE A 76 4.92 -0.50 -15.65
CA PHE A 76 4.61 -0.12 -14.28
C PHE A 76 4.42 1.40 -14.17
N ALA A 77 5.23 2.18 -14.89
CA ALA A 77 5.10 3.63 -14.89
C ALA A 77 3.70 4.08 -15.35
N SER A 78 3.12 3.41 -16.35
CA SER A 78 1.78 3.74 -16.82
C SER A 78 0.69 3.39 -15.80
N PHE A 79 0.97 2.50 -14.86
CA PHE A 79 0.05 2.10 -13.80
C PHE A 79 0.20 2.96 -12.53
N CYS A 80 1.30 3.69 -12.37
CA CYS A 80 1.58 4.47 -11.17
C CYS A 80 0.48 5.46 -10.77
N PRO A 81 -0.24 6.12 -11.70
CA PRO A 81 -1.36 6.99 -11.29
C PRO A 81 -2.43 6.25 -10.50
N ARG A 82 -2.69 4.98 -10.79
CA ARG A 82 -3.66 4.17 -10.03
C ARG A 82 -3.14 3.85 -8.63
N ILE A 83 -1.84 3.62 -8.50
CA ILE A 83 -1.21 3.39 -7.20
C ILE A 83 -1.27 4.66 -6.36
N ALA A 84 -0.98 5.82 -6.95
CA ALA A 84 -1.07 7.10 -6.26
C ALA A 84 -2.51 7.37 -5.78
N ALA A 85 -3.51 7.13 -6.63
CA ALA A 85 -4.91 7.30 -6.26
C ALA A 85 -5.31 6.36 -5.12
N PHE A 86 -4.80 5.13 -5.12
CA PHE A 86 -5.05 4.18 -4.05
C PHE A 86 -4.55 4.72 -2.70
N PHE A 87 -3.31 5.21 -2.66
CA PHE A 87 -2.74 5.72 -1.41
C PHE A 87 -3.40 7.03 -0.97
N ASP A 88 -3.83 7.87 -1.91
CA ASP A 88 -4.61 9.06 -1.58
C ASP A 88 -5.91 8.67 -0.88
N GLY A 89 -6.57 7.63 -1.37
CA GLY A 89 -7.78 7.08 -0.74
C GLY A 89 -7.52 6.54 0.66
N VAL A 90 -6.39 5.86 0.87
CA VAL A 90 -5.99 5.38 2.19
C VAL A 90 -5.81 6.54 3.16
N ALA A 91 -5.10 7.60 2.74
CA ALA A 91 -4.86 8.78 3.57
C ALA A 91 -6.17 9.46 3.94
N GLU A 92 -7.08 9.64 2.97
CA GLU A 92 -8.38 10.25 3.20
C GLU A 92 -9.21 9.44 4.19
N THR A 93 -9.22 8.13 4.04
CA THR A 93 -9.94 7.24 4.96
C THR A 93 -9.42 7.39 6.40
N GLN A 94 -8.12 7.49 6.58
CA GLN A 94 -7.55 7.67 7.91
C GLN A 94 -7.94 9.01 8.53
N VAL A 95 -7.91 10.09 7.74
CA VAL A 95 -8.33 11.42 8.20
C VAL A 95 -9.80 11.39 8.63
N ASN A 96 -10.68 10.80 7.82
CA ASN A 96 -12.10 10.71 8.12
C ASN A 96 -12.34 9.92 9.42
N ARG A 97 -11.60 8.87 9.66
CA ARG A 97 -11.74 8.08 10.89
C ARG A 97 -11.32 8.87 12.12
N ILE A 98 -10.26 9.66 12.00
CA ILE A 98 -9.79 10.52 13.09
C ILE A 98 -10.85 11.58 13.40
N GLU A 99 -11.39 12.24 12.38
CA GLU A 99 -12.41 13.26 12.54
C GLU A 99 -13.67 12.70 13.20
N ALA A 100 -14.09 11.50 12.80
CA ALA A 100 -15.27 10.86 13.38
C ALA A 100 -15.08 10.61 14.88
N VAL A 101 -13.89 10.20 15.30
CA VAL A 101 -13.59 10.00 16.72
C VAL A 101 -13.61 11.31 17.48
N LEU A 102 -13.06 12.37 16.89
CA LEU A 102 -12.96 13.67 17.56
C LEU A 102 -14.31 14.38 17.71
N GLN A 103 -15.31 13.97 16.93
CA GLN A 103 -16.66 14.56 16.97
C GLN A 103 -17.61 13.85 17.94
N GLN A 104 -17.15 12.81 18.62
CA GLN A 104 -17.95 12.08 19.60
C GLN A 104 -18.12 12.81 20.93
#